data_e5e9c12a853bf6141162e515f4944429
#
_entry.id   e5e9c12a853bf6141162e515f4944429
#
_cell.length_a   1.000
_cell.length_b   1.000
_cell.length_c   1.000
_cell.angle_alpha   90.00
_cell.angle_beta   90.00
_cell.angle_gamma   90.00
#
_symmetry.space_group_name_H-M   'P 1'
#
loop_
_entity.id
_entity.type
_entity.pdbx_description
1 polymer ?
#
loop_
_entity_poly.entity_id
_entity_poly.type
_entity_poly.pdbx_seq_one_letter_code
_entity_poly.pdbx_strand_id
1 'polypeptide(L)'
;MKKIQSVWMNELSWKDVSDYLKRENIVIVPVGSTEEHGLAGPLGLDSYAAISLAEDVGRKTNVLVTPPLWYGDSSHHLGFAGTLSLRTETLVSVIEDISESLEGTDSKKY
;
A
#
# COMPACT_ATOMS: atom_id res chain seq x y z
N MET A 1 17.04 15.63 -7.09
CA MET A 1 16.88 14.18 -6.91
C MET A 1 16.44 13.52 -8.22
N LYS A 2 16.99 12.36 -8.52
CA LYS A 2 16.65 11.64 -9.74
C LYS A 2 15.18 11.21 -9.69
N LYS A 3 14.44 11.45 -10.78
CA LYS A 3 13.04 11.04 -10.89
C LYS A 3 12.95 9.53 -11.03
N ILE A 4 12.03 8.91 -10.29
CA ILE A 4 11.76 7.48 -10.40
C ILE A 4 10.98 7.19 -11.69
N GLN A 5 11.21 6.01 -12.29
CA GLN A 5 10.56 5.61 -13.54
C GLN A 5 9.07 5.39 -13.38
N SER A 6 8.68 4.86 -12.23
CA SER A 6 7.29 4.66 -11.84
C SER A 6 7.18 4.93 -10.36
N VAL A 7 6.04 5.43 -9.90
CA VAL A 7 5.79 5.57 -8.46
C VAL A 7 5.48 4.21 -7.83
N TRP A 8 5.01 3.25 -8.61
CA TRP A 8 4.60 1.95 -8.09
C TRP A 8 5.80 1.02 -7.92
N MET A 9 6.08 0.64 -6.67
CA MET A 9 7.16 -0.28 -6.34
C MET A 9 7.08 -1.59 -7.13
N ASN A 10 5.87 -2.10 -7.33
CA ASN A 10 5.66 -3.37 -8.02
C ASN A 10 5.93 -3.31 -9.53
N GLU A 11 6.15 -2.13 -10.07
CA GLU A 11 6.53 -1.95 -11.47
C GLU A 11 8.05 -1.78 -11.66
N LEU A 12 8.79 -1.76 -10.57
CA LEU A 12 10.25 -1.53 -10.60
C LEU A 12 11.00 -2.82 -10.28
N SER A 13 12.29 -2.83 -10.61
CA SER A 13 13.17 -3.92 -10.21
C SER A 13 13.65 -3.71 -8.76
N TRP A 14 14.17 -4.76 -8.14
CA TRP A 14 14.75 -4.62 -6.81
C TRP A 14 15.91 -3.62 -6.78
N LYS A 15 16.64 -3.53 -7.87
CA LYS A 15 17.77 -2.60 -7.98
C LYS A 15 17.30 -1.15 -7.99
N ASP A 16 16.22 -0.86 -8.72
CA ASP A 16 15.63 0.48 -8.75
C ASP A 16 15.15 0.90 -7.37
N VAL A 17 14.50 -0.02 -6.67
CA VAL A 17 14.02 0.23 -5.30
C VAL A 17 15.19 0.43 -4.35
N SER A 18 16.24 -0.39 -4.46
CA SER A 18 17.45 -0.23 -3.66
C SER A 18 18.08 1.15 -3.85
N ASP A 19 18.18 1.59 -5.09
CA ASP A 19 18.75 2.92 -5.39
C ASP A 19 17.90 4.04 -4.80
N TYR A 20 16.56 3.92 -4.88
CA TYR A 20 15.64 4.87 -4.27
C TYR A 20 15.84 4.94 -2.75
N LEU A 21 15.87 3.79 -2.08
CA LEU A 21 15.95 3.72 -0.61
C LEU A 21 17.29 4.24 -0.07
N LYS A 22 18.32 4.31 -0.88
CA LYS A 22 19.59 4.93 -0.49
C LYS A 22 19.51 6.45 -0.38
N ARG A 23 18.55 7.06 -1.09
CA ARG A 23 18.42 8.52 -1.18
C ARG A 23 17.20 9.04 -0.45
N GLU A 24 16.22 8.18 -0.21
CA GLU A 24 14.94 8.60 0.36
C GLU A 24 14.46 7.56 1.37
N ASN A 25 13.94 8.03 2.50
CA ASN A 25 13.46 7.16 3.56
C ASN A 25 11.95 7.21 3.76
N ILE A 26 11.23 7.76 2.79
CA ILE A 26 9.78 7.86 2.83
C ILE A 26 9.20 6.96 1.75
N VAL A 27 8.19 6.17 2.13
CA VAL A 27 7.45 5.30 1.22
C VAL A 27 5.98 5.41 1.61
N ILE A 28 5.10 5.47 0.62
CA ILE A 28 3.67 5.51 0.83
C ILE A 28 3.12 4.09 0.78
N VAL A 29 2.33 3.71 1.79
CA VAL A 29 1.63 2.42 1.81
C VAL A 29 0.14 2.69 1.71
N PRO A 30 -0.48 2.50 0.53
CA PRO A 30 -1.92 2.71 0.40
C PRO A 30 -2.69 1.55 1.05
N VAL A 31 -3.59 1.89 1.94
CA VAL A 31 -4.42 0.90 2.65
C VAL A 31 -5.87 1.17 2.31
N GLY A 32 -6.51 0.20 1.69
CA GLY A 32 -7.92 0.26 1.34
C GLY A 32 -8.73 -0.79 2.09
N SER A 33 -9.80 -1.23 1.47
CA SER A 33 -10.66 -2.29 1.99
C SER A 33 -11.48 -2.88 0.86
N THR A 34 -12.09 -4.01 1.12
CA THR A 34 -13.06 -4.65 0.23
C THR A 34 -14.30 -4.91 1.07
N GLU A 35 -15.25 -3.97 1.01
CA GLU A 35 -16.42 -3.98 1.90
C GLU A 35 -17.64 -3.36 1.22
N GLU A 36 -18.81 -3.69 1.72
CA GLU A 36 -20.06 -3.18 1.14
C GLU A 36 -20.18 -1.66 1.27
N HIS A 37 -20.80 -1.05 0.26
CA HIS A 37 -21.07 0.39 0.19
C HIS A 37 -22.50 0.63 -0.33
N GLY A 38 -23.46 -0.13 0.19
CA GLY A 38 -24.84 -0.06 -0.26
C GLY A 38 -25.01 -0.70 -1.64
N LEU A 39 -26.14 -0.44 -2.26
CA LEU A 39 -26.49 -1.04 -3.55
C LEU A 39 -25.79 -0.40 -4.73
N ALA A 40 -25.38 0.85 -4.59
CA ALA A 40 -24.80 1.63 -5.70
C ALA A 40 -23.27 1.69 -5.69
N GLY A 41 -22.65 1.51 -4.53
CA GLY A 41 -21.20 1.61 -4.40
C GLY A 41 -20.49 0.29 -4.62
N PRO A 42 -19.33 0.28 -5.28
CA PRO A 42 -18.57 -0.96 -5.46
C PRO A 42 -17.87 -1.38 -4.18
N LEU A 43 -17.60 -2.67 -4.06
CA LEU A 43 -16.90 -3.23 -2.89
C LEU A 43 -15.48 -2.66 -2.74
N GLY A 44 -14.84 -2.30 -3.82
CA GLY A 44 -13.46 -1.80 -3.82
C GLY A 44 -13.31 -0.30 -3.71
N LEU A 45 -14.38 0.43 -3.34
CA LEU A 45 -14.38 1.90 -3.34
C LEU A 45 -13.19 2.49 -2.58
N ASP A 46 -12.94 2.00 -1.36
CA ASP A 46 -11.87 2.55 -0.52
C ASP A 46 -10.48 2.25 -1.10
N SER A 47 -10.31 1.09 -1.71
CA SER A 47 -9.05 0.75 -2.36
C SER A 47 -8.81 1.59 -3.60
N TYR A 48 -9.85 1.82 -4.41
CA TYR A 48 -9.72 2.70 -5.57
C TYR A 48 -9.33 4.12 -5.14
N ALA A 49 -9.95 4.62 -4.08
CA ALA A 49 -9.63 5.95 -3.54
C ALA A 49 -8.19 6.00 -3.02
N ALA A 50 -7.76 5.01 -2.26
CA ALA A 50 -6.41 4.94 -1.72
C ALA A 50 -5.37 4.87 -2.84
N ILE A 51 -5.62 4.05 -3.87
CA ILE A 51 -4.73 3.90 -5.01
C ILE A 51 -4.58 5.22 -5.77
N SER A 52 -5.72 5.86 -6.08
CA SER A 52 -5.72 7.11 -6.83
C SER A 52 -4.99 8.22 -6.09
N LEU A 53 -5.27 8.36 -4.80
CA LEU A 53 -4.62 9.39 -3.97
C LEU A 53 -3.12 9.12 -3.82
N ALA A 54 -2.75 7.88 -3.54
CA ALA A 54 -1.33 7.52 -3.36
C ALA A 54 -0.53 7.76 -4.65
N GLU A 55 -1.10 7.40 -5.79
CA GLU A 55 -0.44 7.64 -7.09
C GLU A 55 -0.22 9.12 -7.33
N ASP A 56 -1.24 9.94 -7.09
CA ASP A 56 -1.13 11.39 -7.26
C ASP A 56 -0.06 11.99 -6.34
N VAL A 57 -0.10 11.64 -5.07
CA VAL A 57 0.86 12.15 -4.10
C VAL A 57 2.28 11.67 -4.45
N GLY A 58 2.42 10.40 -4.81
CA GLY A 58 3.70 9.84 -5.20
C GLY A 58 4.32 10.55 -6.39
N ARG A 59 3.50 10.80 -7.42
CA ARG A 59 3.97 11.51 -8.61
C ARG A 59 4.38 12.94 -8.32
N LYS A 60 3.60 13.65 -7.51
CA LYS A 60 3.87 15.06 -7.18
C LYS A 60 5.08 15.23 -6.27
N THR A 61 5.37 14.25 -5.45
CA THR A 61 6.45 14.32 -4.47
C THR A 61 7.67 13.46 -4.82
N ASN A 62 7.56 12.67 -5.90
CA ASN A 62 8.61 11.71 -6.30
C ASN A 62 8.87 10.68 -5.18
N VAL A 63 7.80 10.23 -4.53
CA VAL A 63 7.84 9.26 -3.43
C VAL A 63 7.29 7.93 -3.90
N LEU A 64 7.99 6.86 -3.55
CA LEU A 64 7.63 5.49 -3.94
C LEU A 64 6.38 5.01 -3.22
N VAL A 65 5.55 4.27 -3.92
CA VAL A 65 4.29 3.72 -3.40
C VAL A 65 4.35 2.19 -3.44
N THR A 66 4.09 1.55 -2.32
CA THR A 66 4.03 0.08 -2.25
C THR A 66 2.78 -0.45 -2.96
N PRO A 67 2.75 -1.74 -3.32
CA PRO A 67 1.50 -2.36 -3.75
C PRO A 67 0.39 -2.11 -2.73
N PRO A 68 -0.84 -1.81 -3.19
CA PRO A 68 -1.92 -1.47 -2.27
C PRO A 68 -2.40 -2.66 -1.45
N LEU A 69 -2.89 -2.39 -0.25
CA LEU A 69 -3.61 -3.38 0.55
C LEU A 69 -5.11 -3.26 0.24
N TRP A 70 -5.66 -4.29 -0.37
CA TRP A 70 -7.08 -4.37 -0.74
C TRP A 70 -7.96 -4.85 0.40
N TYR A 71 -7.37 -5.37 1.48
CA TYR A 71 -8.08 -5.94 2.61
C TYR A 71 -7.72 -5.17 3.87
N GLY A 72 -8.74 -4.69 4.57
CA GLY A 72 -8.61 -4.01 5.84
C GLY A 72 -9.45 -4.70 6.90
N ASP A 73 -9.66 -4.03 8.02
CA ASP A 73 -10.59 -4.50 9.05
C ASP A 73 -11.97 -3.93 8.75
N SER A 74 -12.81 -4.77 8.15
CA SER A 74 -14.19 -4.45 7.76
C SER A 74 -15.19 -5.33 8.51
N SER A 75 -14.86 -5.71 9.74
CA SER A 75 -15.62 -6.68 10.51
C SER A 75 -17.08 -6.26 10.72
N HIS A 76 -17.34 -4.96 10.82
CA HIS A 76 -18.70 -4.44 10.98
C HIS A 76 -19.55 -4.54 9.71
N HIS A 77 -18.96 -4.89 8.56
CA HIS A 77 -19.64 -5.09 7.29
C HIS A 77 -19.75 -6.56 6.88
N LEU A 78 -19.32 -7.49 7.73
CA LEU A 78 -19.23 -8.92 7.36
C LEU A 78 -20.58 -9.58 7.04
N GLY A 79 -21.71 -8.99 7.47
CA GLY A 79 -23.05 -9.50 7.12
C GLY A 79 -23.39 -9.33 5.64
N PHE A 80 -22.61 -8.63 4.85
CA PHE A 80 -22.88 -8.36 3.45
C PHE A 80 -21.95 -9.18 2.56
N ALA A 81 -22.52 -9.85 1.56
CA ALA A 81 -21.76 -10.69 0.64
C ALA A 81 -20.67 -9.87 -0.07
N GLY A 82 -19.50 -10.46 -0.21
CA GLY A 82 -18.36 -9.84 -0.88
C GLY A 82 -17.46 -9.01 0.04
N THR A 83 -17.91 -8.68 1.24
CA THR A 83 -17.05 -8.05 2.24
C THR A 83 -16.00 -9.06 2.70
N LEU A 84 -14.75 -8.71 2.58
CA LEU A 84 -13.61 -9.53 3.00
C LEU A 84 -12.83 -8.75 4.06
N SER A 85 -12.77 -9.29 5.27
CA SER A 85 -12.16 -8.57 6.38
C SER A 85 -10.97 -9.33 6.96
N LEU A 86 -9.95 -8.60 7.31
CA LEU A 86 -8.89 -9.09 8.19
C LEU A 86 -9.29 -8.76 9.63
N ARG A 87 -8.82 -9.58 10.56
CA ARG A 87 -8.92 -9.21 11.97
C ARG A 87 -7.92 -8.07 12.22
N THR A 88 -8.22 -7.22 13.21
CA THR A 88 -7.36 -6.08 13.54
C THR A 88 -5.90 -6.51 13.74
N GLU A 89 -5.66 -7.54 14.54
CA GLU A 89 -4.31 -8.02 14.81
C GLU A 89 -3.63 -8.57 13.56
N THR A 90 -4.36 -9.14 12.62
CA THR A 90 -3.81 -9.60 11.34
C THR A 90 -3.36 -8.42 10.49
N LEU A 91 -4.20 -7.38 10.40
CA LEU A 91 -3.86 -6.17 9.64
C LEU A 91 -2.63 -5.49 10.23
N VAL A 92 -2.56 -5.36 11.55
CA VAL A 92 -1.40 -4.80 12.24
C VAL A 92 -0.14 -5.60 11.88
N SER A 93 -0.22 -6.93 11.92
CA SER A 93 0.92 -7.80 11.58
C SER A 93 1.36 -7.63 10.14
N VAL A 94 0.42 -7.50 9.21
CA VAL A 94 0.73 -7.26 7.79
C VAL A 94 1.52 -5.96 7.62
N ILE A 95 1.05 -4.88 8.26
CA ILE A 95 1.71 -3.57 8.17
C ILE A 95 3.09 -3.62 8.82
N GLU A 96 3.21 -4.29 9.96
CA GLU A 96 4.51 -4.49 10.62
C GLU A 96 5.49 -5.24 9.72
N ASP A 97 5.05 -6.32 9.09
CA ASP A 97 5.89 -7.12 8.20
C ASP A 97 6.35 -6.31 6.99
N ILE A 98 5.47 -5.51 6.41
CA ILE A 98 5.83 -4.63 5.30
C ILE A 98 6.88 -3.61 5.74
N SER A 99 6.67 -2.97 6.90
CA SER A 99 7.59 -1.97 7.43
C SER A 99 8.97 -2.57 7.72
N GLU A 100 9.00 -3.75 8.34
CA GLU A 100 10.26 -4.44 8.63
C GLU A 100 10.99 -4.86 7.36
N SER A 101 10.25 -5.30 6.34
CA SER A 101 10.83 -5.66 5.05
C SER A 101 11.49 -4.46 4.37
N LEU A 102 10.86 -3.29 4.45
CA LEU A 102 11.44 -2.07 3.88
C LEU A 102 12.70 -1.64 4.64
N GLU A 103 12.70 -1.75 5.96
CA GLU A 103 13.90 -1.49 6.77
C GLU A 103 14.99 -2.51 6.47
N GLY A 104 14.62 -3.77 6.27
CA GLY A 104 15.54 -4.87 5.99
C GLY A 104 16.23 -4.79 4.63
N THR A 105 15.77 -3.91 3.74
CA THR A 105 16.44 -3.69 2.46
C THR A 105 17.63 -2.74 2.58
N ASP A 106 17.87 -2.16 3.76
CA ASP A 106 19.08 -1.37 4.00
C ASP A 106 20.30 -2.27 3.87
N SER A 107 21.22 -1.90 3.01
CA SER A 107 22.45 -2.67 2.71
C SER A 107 23.30 -2.94 3.95
N LYS A 108 23.14 -2.17 5.02
CA LYS A 108 23.86 -2.38 6.28
C LYS A 108 23.35 -3.54 7.10
N LYS A 109 22.12 -4.01 6.84
CA LYS A 109 21.50 -5.12 7.56
C LYS A 109 21.73 -6.46 6.88
N TYR A 110 21.95 -6.46 5.59
CA TYR A 110 22.06 -7.66 4.78
C TYR A 110 23.31 -7.63 3.87
#